data_a593d312781dac77b40bbbc5a0335784
#
_entry.id   a593d312781dac77b40bbbc5a0335784
#
_cell.length_a   1.000
_cell.length_b   1.000
_cell.length_c   1.000
_cell.angle_alpha   90.00
_cell.angle_beta   90.00
_cell.angle_gamma   90.00
#
_symmetry.space_group_name_H-M   'P 1'
#
loop_
_entity.id
_entity.type
_entity.pdbx_description
1 polymer ?
#
loop_
_entity_poly.entity_id
_entity_poly.type
_entity_poly.pdbx_seq_one_letter_code
_entity_poly.pdbx_strand_id
1 'polypeptide(L)'
;PYIESPLPSPPLHFNLSNTYGLVVCLVSAAHAEIGVDVESLERERTPLDIASHYFSSSEVTALQAQPRDCQPDFFYALWTLKESYIKARGLGLALPLQKFSFALPGDGDLGISFANELSDAPASWRFALLSCAPEHLVAVAAKTGGAPLRLRTLRLQ
;
A
#
# COMPACT_ATOMS: atom_id res chain seq x y z
N PRO A 1 -6.51 -16.14 5.25
CA PRO A 1 -7.27 -16.95 4.27
C PRO A 1 -6.31 -17.81 3.44
N TYR A 2 -6.79 -18.95 2.95
CA TYR A 2 -6.06 -19.90 2.13
C TYR A 2 -7.01 -20.56 1.12
N ILE A 3 -6.43 -21.14 0.05
CA ILE A 3 -7.16 -21.87 -0.96
C ILE A 3 -7.20 -23.34 -0.56
N GLU A 4 -8.39 -23.88 -0.34
CA GLU A 4 -8.53 -25.27 0.12
C GLU A 4 -8.44 -26.28 -1.02
N SER A 5 -9.27 -26.11 -2.06
CA SER A 5 -9.34 -27.07 -3.17
C SER A 5 -10.15 -26.48 -4.35
N PRO A 6 -9.77 -26.81 -5.59
CA PRO A 6 -8.53 -27.47 -5.99
C PRO A 6 -7.33 -26.54 -5.78
N LEU A 7 -6.16 -27.12 -5.45
CA LEU A 7 -4.92 -26.35 -5.40
C LEU A 7 -4.54 -25.92 -6.83
N PRO A 8 -4.37 -24.64 -7.08
CA PRO A 8 -3.99 -24.17 -8.42
C PRO A 8 -2.54 -24.54 -8.76
N SER A 9 -2.29 -24.80 -10.03
CA SER A 9 -0.95 -25.00 -10.56
C SER A 9 -0.75 -24.09 -11.78
N PRO A 10 0.15 -23.10 -11.71
CA PRO A 10 1.04 -22.75 -10.60
C PRO A 10 0.29 -22.28 -9.34
N PRO A 11 0.95 -22.30 -8.15
CA PRO A 11 0.37 -21.79 -6.92
C PRO A 11 -0.10 -20.34 -7.08
N LEU A 12 -1.28 -20.02 -6.54
CA LEU A 12 -1.79 -18.67 -6.50
C LEU A 12 -1.59 -18.07 -5.11
N HIS A 13 -1.06 -16.87 -5.07
CA HIS A 13 -0.97 -16.04 -3.88
C HIS A 13 -2.04 -14.97 -3.96
N PHE A 14 -2.66 -14.64 -2.84
CA PHE A 14 -3.68 -13.62 -2.81
C PHE A 14 -3.63 -12.81 -1.51
N ASN A 15 -4.15 -11.60 -1.59
CA ASN A 15 -4.30 -10.70 -0.48
C ASN A 15 -5.63 -9.96 -0.60
N LEU A 16 -6.28 -9.66 0.53
CA LEU A 16 -7.61 -9.05 0.58
C LEU A 16 -7.57 -7.76 1.39
N SER A 17 -8.32 -6.79 0.96
CA SER A 17 -8.66 -5.61 1.75
C SER A 17 -10.10 -5.19 1.49
N ASN A 18 -10.72 -4.55 2.47
CA ASN A 18 -12.06 -4.01 2.35
C ASN A 18 -12.21 -2.69 3.12
N THR A 19 -13.03 -1.84 2.59
CA THR A 19 -13.55 -0.64 3.24
C THR A 19 -15.05 -0.53 2.98
N TYR A 20 -15.69 0.54 3.44
CA TYR A 20 -17.11 0.75 3.13
C TYR A 20 -17.31 0.79 1.61
N GLY A 21 -18.23 -0.04 1.11
CA GLY A 21 -18.62 -0.08 -0.30
C GLY A 21 -17.67 -0.79 -1.27
N LEU A 22 -16.49 -1.25 -0.83
CA LEU A 22 -15.54 -1.91 -1.73
C LEU A 22 -14.75 -3.03 -1.04
N VAL A 23 -14.64 -4.16 -1.74
CA VAL A 23 -13.72 -5.26 -1.41
C VAL A 23 -12.74 -5.43 -2.57
N VAL A 24 -11.48 -5.53 -2.27
CA VAL A 24 -10.41 -5.73 -3.25
C VAL A 24 -9.68 -7.04 -2.97
N CYS A 25 -9.48 -7.83 -4.02
CA CYS A 25 -8.68 -9.05 -3.98
C CYS A 25 -7.52 -8.92 -4.98
N LEU A 26 -6.29 -8.96 -4.48
CA LEU A 26 -5.09 -9.06 -5.29
C LEU A 26 -4.70 -10.52 -5.45
N VAL A 27 -4.45 -10.97 -6.68
CA VAL A 27 -4.05 -12.35 -6.99
C VAL A 27 -2.78 -12.34 -7.84
N SER A 28 -1.85 -13.22 -7.55
CA SER A 28 -0.61 -13.40 -8.31
C SER A 28 -0.22 -14.87 -8.40
N ALA A 29 0.19 -15.31 -9.60
CA ALA A 29 0.86 -16.58 -9.82
C ALA A 29 2.40 -16.45 -9.88
N ALA A 30 2.92 -15.22 -9.92
CA ALA A 30 4.33 -14.94 -10.14
C ALA A 30 5.06 -14.51 -8.85
N HIS A 31 4.35 -13.85 -7.93
CA HIS A 31 4.94 -13.24 -6.75
C HIS A 31 4.19 -13.69 -5.50
N ALA A 32 4.92 -14.16 -4.49
CA ALA A 32 4.36 -14.63 -3.22
C ALA A 32 4.16 -13.50 -2.20
N GLU A 33 5.09 -12.54 -2.15
CA GLU A 33 4.99 -11.38 -1.27
C GLU A 33 4.21 -10.27 -1.99
N ILE A 34 2.89 -10.29 -1.82
CA ILE A 34 1.95 -9.30 -2.38
C ILE A 34 1.01 -8.79 -1.29
N GLY A 35 0.65 -7.54 -1.37
CA GLY A 35 -0.31 -6.92 -0.46
C GLY A 35 -1.16 -5.88 -1.16
N VAL A 36 -2.40 -5.77 -0.74
CA VAL A 36 -3.34 -4.76 -1.21
C VAL A 36 -4.00 -4.09 -0.03
N ASP A 37 -4.19 -2.80 -0.14
CA ASP A 37 -5.01 -2.05 0.80
C ASP A 37 -5.97 -1.14 0.06
N VAL A 38 -7.12 -0.84 0.68
CA VAL A 38 -8.14 0.04 0.14
C VAL A 38 -8.72 0.92 1.24
N GLU A 39 -8.78 2.22 0.96
CA GLU A 39 -9.38 3.22 1.84
C GLU A 39 -10.46 4.03 1.12
N SER A 40 -11.51 4.37 1.86
CA SER A 40 -12.50 5.35 1.41
C SER A 40 -12.01 6.75 1.76
N LEU A 41 -12.04 7.64 0.78
CA LEU A 41 -11.66 9.05 0.95
C LEU A 41 -12.77 9.89 1.62
N GLU A 42 -13.98 9.33 1.81
CA GLU A 42 -15.10 10.01 2.48
C GLU A 42 -14.96 10.14 4.00
N ARG A 43 -13.88 9.62 4.60
CA ARG A 43 -13.71 9.62 6.05
C ARG A 43 -13.17 10.95 6.56
N GLU A 44 -13.95 11.62 7.41
CA GLU A 44 -13.49 12.75 8.23
C GLU A 44 -12.52 12.25 9.32
N ARG A 45 -11.25 12.13 9.02
CA ARG A 45 -10.19 11.95 10.02
C ARG A 45 -9.28 13.16 9.99
N THR A 46 -8.73 13.50 11.17
CA THR A 46 -7.71 14.53 11.27
C THR A 46 -6.35 13.91 10.92
N PRO A 47 -5.84 14.07 9.69
CA PRO A 47 -4.68 13.31 9.21
C PRO A 47 -3.41 13.53 10.04
N LEU A 48 -3.23 14.74 10.56
CA LEU A 48 -2.00 15.12 11.26
C LEU A 48 -1.83 14.42 12.61
N ASP A 49 -2.92 14.21 13.36
CA ASP A 49 -2.86 13.56 14.67
C ASP A 49 -2.44 12.10 14.55
N ILE A 50 -2.95 11.43 13.50
CA ILE A 50 -2.60 10.03 13.21
C ILE A 50 -1.19 9.94 12.61
N ALA A 51 -0.86 10.83 11.67
CA ALA A 51 0.42 10.83 10.98
C ALA A 51 1.60 10.91 11.94
N SER A 52 1.53 11.76 12.97
CA SER A 52 2.62 11.93 13.95
C SER A 52 2.97 10.64 14.70
N HIS A 53 2.01 9.70 14.83
CA HIS A 53 2.20 8.44 15.56
C HIS A 53 2.66 7.28 14.65
N TYR A 54 2.34 7.32 13.36
CA TYR A 54 2.54 6.18 12.47
C TYR A 54 3.49 6.46 11.29
N PHE A 55 3.65 7.72 10.90
CA PHE A 55 4.50 8.06 9.75
C PHE A 55 5.93 8.37 10.20
N SER A 56 6.85 8.21 9.27
CA SER A 56 8.23 8.67 9.47
C SER A 56 8.28 10.20 9.56
N SER A 57 9.34 10.75 10.13
CA SER A 57 9.51 12.20 10.23
C SER A 57 9.53 12.89 8.86
N SER A 58 10.10 12.25 7.84
CA SER A 58 10.11 12.79 6.46
C SER A 58 8.71 12.85 5.85
N GLU A 59 7.89 11.82 6.06
CA GLU A 59 6.50 11.79 5.58
C GLU A 59 5.61 12.81 6.30
N VAL A 60 5.80 12.97 7.62
CA VAL A 60 5.08 14.01 8.39
C VAL A 60 5.45 15.40 7.86
N THR A 61 6.73 15.65 7.60
CA THR A 61 7.18 16.92 7.03
C THR A 61 6.59 17.16 5.65
N ALA A 62 6.58 16.14 4.79
CA ALA A 62 6.00 16.22 3.45
C ALA A 62 4.49 16.46 3.49
N LEU A 63 3.77 15.81 4.42
CA LEU A 63 2.34 16.01 4.63
C LEU A 63 2.04 17.44 5.08
N GLN A 64 2.80 17.97 6.04
CA GLN A 64 2.63 19.34 6.56
C GLN A 64 2.94 20.41 5.49
N ALA A 65 3.80 20.10 4.53
CA ALA A 65 4.11 20.98 3.42
C ALA A 65 3.00 21.05 2.37
N GLN A 66 2.04 20.12 2.38
CA GLN A 66 0.91 20.15 1.45
C GLN A 66 -0.07 21.28 1.80
N PRO A 67 -0.74 21.89 0.80
CA PRO A 67 -1.91 22.73 1.04
C PRO A 67 -2.93 21.97 1.91
N ARG A 68 -3.61 22.68 2.81
CA ARG A 68 -4.53 22.06 3.78
C ARG A 68 -5.58 21.16 3.11
N ASP A 69 -6.12 21.59 1.98
CA ASP A 69 -7.12 20.85 1.23
C ASP A 69 -6.58 19.58 0.57
N CYS A 70 -5.25 19.49 0.37
CA CYS A 70 -4.59 18.33 -0.21
C CYS A 70 -4.04 17.35 0.87
N GLN A 71 -3.98 17.77 2.13
CA GLN A 71 -3.43 16.94 3.21
C GLN A 71 -4.18 15.62 3.41
N PRO A 72 -5.53 15.57 3.36
CA PRO A 72 -6.25 14.30 3.48
C PRO A 72 -5.87 13.29 2.39
N ASP A 73 -5.86 13.71 1.13
CA ASP A 73 -5.51 12.84 0.01
C ASP A 73 -4.07 12.33 0.11
N PHE A 74 -3.15 13.22 0.48
CA PHE A 74 -1.74 12.87 0.69
C PHE A 74 -1.58 11.87 1.87
N PHE A 75 -2.30 12.08 2.96
CA PHE A 75 -2.32 11.19 4.10
C PHE A 75 -2.81 9.79 3.70
N TYR A 76 -3.97 9.71 3.01
CA TYR A 76 -4.52 8.43 2.61
C TYR A 76 -3.65 7.70 1.60
N ALA A 77 -2.98 8.42 0.70
CA ALA A 77 -2.01 7.83 -0.21
C ALA A 77 -0.85 7.13 0.54
N LEU A 78 -0.26 7.80 1.53
CA LEU A 78 0.79 7.23 2.36
C LEU A 78 0.27 6.07 3.22
N TRP A 79 -0.88 6.24 3.85
CA TRP A 79 -1.48 5.23 4.72
C TRP A 79 -1.75 3.93 3.96
N THR A 80 -2.47 4.02 2.83
CA THR A 80 -2.83 2.87 2.01
C THR A 80 -1.59 2.14 1.46
N LEU A 81 -0.54 2.90 1.08
CA LEU A 81 0.74 2.32 0.67
C LEU A 81 1.43 1.58 1.81
N LYS A 82 1.48 2.17 2.99
CA LYS A 82 2.10 1.53 4.17
C LYS A 82 1.37 0.24 4.54
N GLU A 83 0.05 0.27 4.58
CA GLU A 83 -0.76 -0.92 4.87
C GLU A 83 -0.58 -2.01 3.80
N SER A 84 -0.53 -1.64 2.51
CA SER A 84 -0.28 -2.61 1.44
C SER A 84 1.07 -3.31 1.60
N TYR A 85 2.13 -2.57 1.97
CA TYR A 85 3.45 -3.13 2.23
C TYR A 85 3.45 -4.06 3.46
N ILE A 86 2.85 -3.65 4.57
CA ILE A 86 2.74 -4.47 5.79
C ILE A 86 2.02 -5.79 5.50
N LYS A 87 0.94 -5.74 4.73
CA LYS A 87 0.18 -6.92 4.30
C LYS A 87 1.02 -7.84 3.42
N ALA A 88 1.81 -7.27 2.49
CA ALA A 88 2.72 -8.05 1.66
C ALA A 88 3.81 -8.77 2.49
N ARG A 89 4.30 -8.14 3.55
CA ARG A 89 5.28 -8.71 4.46
C ARG A 89 4.70 -9.76 5.41
N GLY A 90 3.38 -9.77 5.61
CA GLY A 90 2.71 -10.68 6.53
C GLY A 90 3.07 -10.52 8.00
N LEU A 91 3.72 -9.42 8.39
CA LEU A 91 4.22 -9.17 9.75
C LEU A 91 3.21 -8.40 10.60
N GLY A 92 2.14 -7.89 10.00
CA GLY A 92 1.15 -7.07 10.69
C GLY A 92 1.79 -5.86 11.39
N LEU A 93 1.20 -5.43 12.49
CA LEU A 93 1.68 -4.28 13.27
C LEU A 93 3.02 -4.52 14.01
N ALA A 94 3.62 -5.70 13.90
CA ALA A 94 4.98 -5.92 14.39
C ALA A 94 6.03 -5.15 13.58
N LEU A 95 5.68 -4.74 12.35
CA LEU A 95 6.55 -3.89 11.54
C LEU A 95 6.30 -2.42 11.89
N PRO A 96 7.31 -1.70 12.47
CA PRO A 96 7.10 -0.33 12.89
C PRO A 96 6.99 0.60 11.67
N LEU A 97 5.82 1.19 11.49
CA LEU A 97 5.47 2.06 10.36
C LEU A 97 6.41 3.25 10.17
N GLN A 98 7.01 3.74 11.26
CA GLN A 98 7.95 4.88 11.23
C GLN A 98 9.33 4.51 10.65
N LYS A 99 9.64 3.22 10.49
CA LYS A 99 10.96 2.74 10.05
C LYS A 99 11.06 2.56 8.53
N PHE A 100 10.03 2.89 7.80
CA PHE A 100 10.07 2.98 6.34
C PHE A 100 9.23 4.15 5.85
N SER A 101 9.60 4.69 4.71
CA SER A 101 8.98 5.90 4.16
C SER A 101 8.66 5.71 2.69
N PHE A 102 7.54 6.26 2.27
CA PHE A 102 7.17 6.37 0.86
C PHE A 102 7.46 7.79 0.34
N ALA A 103 7.98 7.86 -0.89
CA ALA A 103 7.99 9.06 -1.70
C ALA A 103 6.83 8.96 -2.69
N LEU A 104 5.88 9.89 -2.63
CA LEU A 104 4.77 9.96 -3.58
C LEU A 104 5.23 10.65 -4.87
N PRO A 105 4.65 10.29 -6.04
CA PRO A 105 4.99 10.93 -7.30
C PRO A 105 4.65 12.43 -7.25
N GLY A 106 5.66 13.26 -7.32
CA GLY A 106 5.58 14.67 -7.65
C GLY A 106 6.50 14.88 -8.84
N ASP A 107 7.82 14.81 -8.56
CA ASP A 107 8.88 14.90 -9.57
C ASP A 107 9.67 13.58 -9.73
N GLY A 108 9.15 12.46 -9.25
CA GLY A 108 9.83 11.17 -9.27
C GLY A 108 8.89 9.97 -9.20
N ASP A 109 9.47 8.77 -9.29
CA ASP A 109 8.74 7.50 -9.18
C ASP A 109 8.29 7.23 -7.74
N LEU A 110 7.15 6.53 -7.62
CA LEU A 110 6.68 6.00 -6.35
C LEU A 110 7.69 5.00 -5.78
N GLY A 111 8.29 5.33 -4.65
CA GLY A 111 9.38 4.55 -4.07
C GLY A 111 9.23 4.36 -2.56
N ILE A 112 9.91 3.33 -2.04
CA ILE A 112 10.05 3.07 -0.61
C ILE A 112 11.51 3.23 -0.19
N SER A 113 11.72 3.70 1.01
CA SER A 113 13.02 3.72 1.67
C SER A 113 12.90 3.12 3.07
N PHE A 114 13.97 2.49 3.55
CA PHE A 114 14.02 1.81 4.84
C PHE A 114 15.04 2.44 5.76
N ALA A 115 14.73 2.51 7.05
CA ALA A 115 15.72 2.78 8.07
C ALA A 115 16.69 1.59 8.19
N ASN A 116 17.90 1.83 8.66
CA ASN A 116 18.98 0.82 8.69
C ASN A 116 18.63 -0.46 9.48
N GLU A 117 17.65 -0.36 10.38
CA GLU A 117 17.20 -1.50 11.19
C GLU A 117 16.27 -2.46 10.43
N LEU A 118 15.72 -2.04 9.30
CA LEU A 118 14.88 -2.89 8.46
C LEU A 118 15.72 -3.47 7.31
N SER A 119 15.96 -4.79 7.41
CA SER A 119 16.68 -5.55 6.38
C SER A 119 15.75 -5.83 5.19
N ASP A 120 15.47 -4.83 4.36
CA ASP A 120 14.76 -5.02 3.09
C ASP A 120 15.40 -4.16 1.98
N ALA A 121 15.17 -4.55 0.73
CA ALA A 121 15.78 -3.91 -0.43
C ALA A 121 14.73 -3.11 -1.22
N PRO A 122 14.78 -1.77 -1.23
CA PRO A 122 13.82 -0.92 -1.95
C PRO A 122 13.66 -1.32 -3.42
N ALA A 123 14.76 -1.66 -4.09
CA ALA A 123 14.77 -2.03 -5.49
C ALA A 123 13.97 -3.31 -5.81
N SER A 124 13.75 -4.18 -4.80
CA SER A 124 12.99 -5.42 -4.95
C SER A 124 11.48 -5.21 -5.01
N TRP A 125 11.01 -4.06 -4.57
CA TRP A 125 9.60 -3.75 -4.43
C TRP A 125 9.08 -2.89 -5.58
N ARG A 126 7.82 -3.13 -5.93
CA ARG A 126 7.05 -2.27 -6.82
C ARG A 126 5.71 -1.99 -6.18
N PHE A 127 5.26 -0.77 -6.40
CA PHE A 127 4.01 -0.27 -5.85
C PHE A 127 3.15 0.32 -6.95
N ALA A 128 1.85 0.31 -6.73
CA ALA A 128 0.90 1.05 -7.54
C ALA A 128 -0.14 1.69 -6.63
N LEU A 129 -0.56 2.89 -6.99
CA LEU A 129 -1.64 3.61 -6.34
C LEU A 129 -2.70 3.86 -7.41
N LEU A 130 -3.93 3.42 -7.13
CA LEU A 130 -5.03 3.38 -8.09
C LEU A 130 -6.26 4.05 -7.48
N SER A 131 -6.89 4.94 -8.23
CA SER A 131 -8.22 5.44 -7.87
C SER A 131 -9.28 4.47 -8.40
N CYS A 132 -10.12 3.96 -7.51
CA CYS A 132 -11.20 3.02 -7.84
C CYS A 132 -12.54 3.60 -7.44
N ALA A 133 -13.44 3.87 -8.38
CA ALA A 133 -14.72 4.55 -8.22
C ALA A 133 -14.57 5.86 -7.41
N PRO A 134 -15.41 6.87 -7.47
CA PRO A 134 -14.99 8.25 -7.23
C PRO A 134 -14.29 8.50 -5.88
N GLU A 135 -14.37 7.58 -4.92
CA GLU A 135 -14.03 7.85 -3.52
C GLU A 135 -13.17 6.77 -2.86
N HIS A 136 -12.56 5.89 -3.65
CA HIS A 136 -11.70 4.83 -3.09
C HIS A 136 -10.29 4.90 -3.65
N LEU A 137 -9.32 4.76 -2.77
CA LEU A 137 -7.90 4.66 -3.09
C LEU A 137 -7.42 3.25 -2.78
N VAL A 138 -6.76 2.63 -3.75
CA VAL A 138 -6.20 1.28 -3.63
C VAL A 138 -4.68 1.34 -3.80
N ALA A 139 -3.94 0.76 -2.89
CA ALA A 139 -2.51 0.55 -3.03
C ALA A 139 -2.18 -0.92 -3.19
N VAL A 140 -1.24 -1.20 -4.06
CA VAL A 140 -0.67 -2.53 -4.29
C VAL A 140 0.81 -2.51 -3.99
N ALA A 141 1.28 -3.48 -3.23
CA ALA A 141 2.69 -3.77 -3.01
C ALA A 141 3.02 -5.16 -3.54
N ALA A 142 4.12 -5.30 -4.27
CA ALA A 142 4.61 -6.59 -4.73
C ALA A 142 6.14 -6.64 -4.71
N LYS A 143 6.69 -7.72 -4.17
CA LYS A 143 8.12 -7.99 -4.24
C LYS A 143 8.42 -8.71 -5.55
N THR A 144 8.88 -7.94 -6.52
CA THR A 144 9.10 -8.42 -7.89
C THR A 144 10.57 -8.75 -8.20
N GLY A 145 11.47 -8.52 -7.24
CA GLY A 145 12.91 -8.64 -7.46
C GLY A 145 13.46 -7.61 -8.44
N GLY A 146 12.76 -6.48 -8.62
CA GLY A 146 13.14 -5.41 -9.54
C GLY A 146 12.42 -5.46 -10.91
N ALA A 147 11.71 -6.54 -11.23
CA ALA A 147 10.93 -6.62 -12.46
C ALA A 147 9.76 -5.59 -12.47
N PRO A 148 9.34 -5.11 -13.64
CA PRO A 148 8.19 -4.22 -13.75
C PRO A 148 6.90 -4.86 -13.22
N LEU A 149 6.11 -4.12 -12.47
CA LEU A 149 4.78 -4.54 -12.04
C LEU A 149 3.77 -4.36 -13.18
N ARG A 150 3.05 -5.42 -13.51
CA ARG A 150 1.95 -5.40 -14.47
C ARG A 150 0.65 -5.77 -13.74
N LEU A 151 -0.28 -4.86 -13.70
CA LEU A 151 -1.59 -5.06 -13.07
C LEU A 151 -2.68 -5.15 -14.13
N ARG A 152 -3.62 -6.05 -13.89
CA ARG A 152 -4.89 -6.14 -14.62
C ARG A 152 -6.00 -6.04 -13.60
N THR A 153 -6.85 -5.05 -13.75
CA THR A 153 -8.04 -4.87 -12.92
C THR A 153 -9.25 -5.52 -13.57
N LEU A 154 -10.04 -6.22 -12.75
CA LEU A 154 -11.31 -6.81 -13.11
C LEU A 154 -12.34 -6.33 -12.10
N ARG A 155 -13.51 -5.92 -12.57
CA ARG A 155 -14.66 -5.61 -11.71
C ARG A 155 -15.64 -6.77 -11.80
N LEU A 156 -15.93 -7.37 -10.67
CA LEU A 156 -16.99 -8.36 -10.52
C LEU A 156 -18.28 -7.61 -10.18
N GLN A 157 -19.36 -7.97 -10.86
CA GLN A 157 -20.72 -7.44 -10.63
C GLN A 157 -21.47 -8.38 -9.70
#